data_56e6e3aaf49d493bb6c5a85aba9fbc52
#
_entry.id   56e6e3aaf49d493bb6c5a85aba9fbc52
#
_cell.length_a   1.000
_cell.length_b   1.000
_cell.length_c   1.000
_cell.angle_alpha   90.00
_cell.angle_beta   90.00
_cell.angle_gamma   90.00
#
_symmetry.space_group_name_H-M   'P 1'
#
loop_
_entity.id
_entity.type
_entity.pdbx_description
1 polymer ?
#
loop_
_entity_poly.entity_id
_entity_poly.type
_entity_poly.pdbx_seq_one_letter_code
_entity_poly.pdbx_strand_id
1 'polypeptide(L)'
;IAPTIINNYLSTDEDCRVHVVGMKIARQIMNSPDMQDIVAAEMRPGAELASDNELLSYARATGVTLYHPVSTCRMGPNPKAGDVVDAHLRVYGCQNLRVVDASVMPTLVSGNTNAPTIMIAEKAASEILASYGKTIF
;
A
#
# COMPACT_ATOMS: atom_id res chain seq x y z
N ILE A 1 -4.32 8.40 27.07
CA ILE A 1 -5.07 7.26 26.50
C ILE A 1 -4.59 7.08 25.05
N ALA A 2 -4.19 5.86 24.70
CA ALA A 2 -3.78 5.54 23.33
C ALA A 2 -4.97 5.71 22.36
N PRO A 3 -4.74 6.15 21.11
CA PRO A 3 -5.81 6.26 20.12
C PRO A 3 -6.35 4.87 19.75
N THR A 4 -7.65 4.81 19.47
CA THR A 4 -8.25 3.62 18.87
C THR A 4 -7.99 3.66 17.36
N ILE A 5 -7.29 2.64 16.84
CA ILE A 5 -6.96 2.54 15.41
C ILE A 5 -7.67 1.33 14.84
N ILE A 6 -8.56 1.54 13.88
CA ILE A 6 -9.32 0.49 13.20
C ILE A 6 -8.90 0.49 11.73
N ASN A 7 -8.11 -0.50 11.34
CA ASN A 7 -7.57 -0.59 9.98
C ASN A 7 -8.60 -1.08 8.95
N ASN A 8 -9.62 -1.78 9.38
CA ASN A 8 -10.71 -2.29 8.55
C ASN A 8 -10.22 -3.13 7.34
N TYR A 9 -9.19 -3.95 7.55
CA TYR A 9 -8.62 -4.81 6.51
C TYR A 9 -9.65 -5.80 5.96
N LEU A 10 -9.53 -6.14 4.65
CA LEU A 10 -10.39 -7.08 3.94
C LEU A 10 -11.89 -6.75 4.08
N SER A 11 -12.23 -5.47 4.07
CA SER A 11 -13.60 -4.97 4.15
C SER A 11 -14.31 -4.91 2.80
N THR A 12 -13.56 -4.89 1.70
CA THR A 12 -14.11 -4.89 0.34
C THR A 12 -14.01 -6.28 -0.29
N ASP A 13 -14.96 -6.61 -1.17
CA ASP A 13 -14.93 -7.89 -1.90
C ASP A 13 -13.70 -8.01 -2.79
N GLU A 14 -13.24 -6.89 -3.37
CA GLU A 14 -12.05 -6.87 -4.21
C GLU A 14 -10.78 -7.16 -3.40
N ASP A 15 -10.60 -6.58 -2.22
CA ASP A 15 -9.46 -6.89 -1.35
C ASP A 15 -9.47 -8.37 -0.95
N CYS A 16 -10.63 -8.90 -0.60
CA CYS A 16 -10.79 -10.32 -0.27
C CYS A 16 -10.39 -11.21 -1.45
N ARG A 17 -10.90 -10.91 -2.64
CA ARG A 17 -10.61 -11.66 -3.88
C ARG A 17 -9.13 -11.62 -4.22
N VAL A 18 -8.52 -10.44 -4.24
CA VAL A 18 -7.10 -10.25 -4.58
C VAL A 18 -6.21 -10.98 -3.59
N HIS A 19 -6.54 -10.92 -2.31
CA HIS A 19 -5.76 -11.60 -1.28
C HIS A 19 -5.78 -13.12 -1.43
N VAL A 20 -6.96 -13.71 -1.64
CA VAL A 20 -7.11 -15.15 -1.87
C VAL A 20 -6.39 -15.60 -3.14
N VAL A 21 -6.52 -14.84 -4.24
CA VAL A 21 -5.80 -15.12 -5.49
C VAL A 21 -4.28 -15.05 -5.28
N GLY A 22 -3.80 -14.06 -4.55
CA GLY A 22 -2.38 -13.93 -4.20
C GLY A 22 -1.84 -15.15 -3.43
N MET A 23 -2.59 -15.65 -2.44
CA MET A 23 -2.22 -16.86 -1.70
C MET A 23 -2.15 -18.09 -2.62
N LYS A 24 -3.10 -18.24 -3.55
CA LYS A 24 -3.09 -19.35 -4.53
C LYS A 24 -1.90 -19.25 -5.48
N ILE A 25 -1.56 -18.06 -5.97
CA ILE A 25 -0.39 -17.84 -6.83
C ILE A 25 0.91 -18.19 -6.07
N ALA A 26 1.04 -17.73 -4.82
CA ALA A 26 2.19 -18.08 -3.99
C ALA A 26 2.32 -19.61 -3.83
N ARG A 27 1.22 -20.31 -3.57
CA ARG A 27 1.18 -21.77 -3.48
C ARG A 27 1.58 -22.43 -4.80
N GLN A 28 1.11 -21.92 -5.95
CA GLN A 28 1.51 -22.44 -7.27
C GLN A 28 3.01 -22.28 -7.51
N ILE A 29 3.59 -21.12 -7.15
CA ILE A 29 5.03 -20.88 -7.28
C ILE A 29 5.80 -21.87 -6.40
N MET A 30 5.44 -22.02 -5.14
CA MET A 30 6.13 -22.91 -4.19
C MET A 30 6.00 -24.40 -4.54
N ASN A 31 4.95 -24.79 -5.26
CA ASN A 31 4.74 -26.16 -5.75
C ASN A 31 5.25 -26.38 -7.19
N SER A 32 5.94 -25.41 -7.79
CA SER A 32 6.52 -25.58 -9.13
C SER A 32 7.65 -26.63 -9.14
N PRO A 33 7.92 -27.28 -10.27
CA PRO A 33 9.01 -28.25 -10.36
C PRO A 33 10.36 -27.71 -9.87
N ASP A 34 10.67 -26.47 -10.17
CA ASP A 34 11.94 -25.82 -9.77
C ASP A 34 12.08 -25.61 -8.26
N MET A 35 10.98 -25.69 -7.52
CA MET A 35 10.96 -25.48 -6.06
C MET A 35 10.90 -26.80 -5.27
N GLN A 36 10.66 -27.94 -5.92
CA GLN A 36 10.45 -29.24 -5.24
C GLN A 36 11.64 -29.70 -4.41
N ASP A 37 12.88 -29.39 -4.84
CA ASP A 37 14.08 -29.74 -4.10
C ASP A 37 14.38 -28.83 -2.90
N ILE A 38 13.65 -27.71 -2.81
CA ILE A 38 13.89 -26.67 -1.80
C ILE A 38 12.75 -26.62 -0.77
N VAL A 39 11.51 -26.85 -1.21
CA VAL A 39 10.31 -26.75 -0.38
C VAL A 39 9.89 -28.12 0.12
N ALA A 40 10.04 -28.36 1.42
CA ALA A 40 9.64 -29.64 2.02
C ALA A 40 8.13 -29.73 2.25
N ALA A 41 7.50 -28.66 2.69
CA ALA A 41 6.06 -28.60 2.96
C ALA A 41 5.54 -27.19 3.09
N GLU A 42 4.26 -26.98 2.81
CA GLU A 42 3.55 -25.75 3.14
C GLU A 42 3.20 -25.77 4.66
N MET A 43 3.76 -24.84 5.42
CA MET A 43 3.50 -24.71 6.86
C MET A 43 2.33 -23.78 7.17
N ARG A 44 2.09 -22.76 6.35
CA ARG A 44 1.05 -21.75 6.52
C ARG A 44 0.56 -21.25 5.16
N PRO A 45 -0.76 -21.20 4.95
CA PRO A 45 -1.87 -21.58 5.85
C PRO A 45 -1.97 -23.08 6.13
N GLY A 46 -1.28 -23.94 5.38
CA GLY A 46 -1.39 -25.38 5.39
C GLY A 46 -2.17 -25.88 4.18
N ALA A 47 -1.70 -26.98 3.58
CA ALA A 47 -2.26 -27.54 2.35
C ALA A 47 -3.74 -28.00 2.49
N GLU A 48 -4.18 -28.23 3.71
CA GLU A 48 -5.55 -28.60 4.04
C GLU A 48 -6.57 -27.48 3.81
N LEU A 49 -6.14 -26.22 3.87
CA LEU A 49 -7.01 -25.07 3.59
C LEU A 49 -7.01 -24.79 2.09
N ALA A 50 -7.94 -25.40 1.34
CA ALA A 50 -7.96 -25.38 -0.10
C ALA A 50 -8.99 -24.44 -0.73
N SER A 51 -10.15 -24.25 -0.07
CA SER A 51 -11.23 -23.40 -0.59
C SER A 51 -10.97 -21.92 -0.36
N ASP A 52 -11.57 -21.07 -1.18
CA ASP A 52 -11.49 -19.61 -1.08
C ASP A 52 -11.99 -19.10 0.28
N ASN A 53 -13.04 -19.72 0.82
CA ASN A 53 -13.60 -19.34 2.12
C ASN A 53 -12.65 -19.69 3.27
N GLU A 54 -11.97 -20.83 3.21
CA GLU A 54 -10.98 -21.23 4.22
C GLU A 54 -9.77 -20.30 4.17
N LEU A 55 -9.24 -20.03 2.97
CA LEU A 55 -8.12 -19.10 2.79
C LEU A 55 -8.48 -17.69 3.27
N LEU A 56 -9.67 -17.20 2.94
CA LEU A 56 -10.12 -15.89 3.41
C LEU A 56 -10.31 -15.85 4.93
N SER A 57 -10.86 -16.91 5.51
CA SER A 57 -11.01 -17.03 6.97
C SER A 57 -9.65 -17.02 7.68
N TYR A 58 -8.69 -17.76 7.14
CA TYR A 58 -7.31 -17.75 7.61
C TYR A 58 -6.68 -16.34 7.50
N ALA A 59 -6.82 -15.68 6.34
CA ALA A 59 -6.29 -14.33 6.13
C ALA A 59 -6.86 -13.32 7.14
N ARG A 60 -8.17 -13.37 7.41
CA ARG A 60 -8.82 -12.51 8.41
C ARG A 60 -8.34 -12.77 9.84
N ALA A 61 -8.03 -14.03 10.17
CA ALA A 61 -7.57 -14.40 11.49
C ALA A 61 -6.08 -14.10 11.75
N THR A 62 -5.25 -14.13 10.71
CA THR A 62 -3.77 -14.08 10.83
C THR A 62 -3.13 -12.92 10.12
N GLY A 63 -3.87 -12.20 9.28
CA GLY A 63 -3.36 -11.09 8.49
C GLY A 63 -2.83 -9.95 9.37
N VAL A 64 -1.68 -9.41 8.97
CA VAL A 64 -1.02 -8.28 9.63
C VAL A 64 -0.59 -7.25 8.59
N THR A 65 -0.30 -6.05 9.03
CA THR A 65 0.25 -5.02 8.14
C THR A 65 1.66 -5.40 7.66
N LEU A 66 1.99 -5.05 6.41
CA LEU A 66 3.37 -5.05 5.88
C LEU A 66 4.08 -3.71 6.06
N TYR A 67 3.51 -2.81 6.87
CA TYR A 67 4.10 -1.50 7.20
C TYR A 67 4.29 -0.57 5.99
N HIS A 68 3.39 -0.64 5.02
CA HIS A 68 3.36 0.23 3.84
C HIS A 68 2.05 1.04 3.76
N PRO A 69 1.67 1.81 4.80
CA PRO A 69 0.46 2.64 4.76
C PRO A 69 0.63 3.79 3.76
N VAL A 70 -0.41 4.05 2.99
CA VAL A 70 -0.49 5.13 2.00
C VAL A 70 -1.86 5.82 2.04
N SER A 71 -2.05 6.85 1.24
CA SER A 71 -3.36 7.46 0.89
C SER A 71 -4.07 8.22 2.01
N THR A 72 -3.52 8.38 3.20
CA THR A 72 -4.19 9.15 4.29
C THR A 72 -4.21 10.65 4.04
N CYS A 73 -3.34 11.17 3.17
CA CYS A 73 -3.35 12.54 2.63
C CYS A 73 -3.42 12.50 1.10
N ARG A 74 -4.33 11.70 0.56
CA ARG A 74 -4.43 11.37 -0.86
C ARG A 74 -4.35 12.60 -1.78
N MET A 75 -3.47 12.53 -2.79
CA MET A 75 -3.39 13.50 -3.86
C MET A 75 -4.52 13.29 -4.87
N GLY A 76 -5.15 14.38 -5.29
CA GLY A 76 -6.15 14.34 -6.34
C GLY A 76 -6.73 15.72 -6.63
N PRO A 77 -7.57 15.84 -7.68
CA PRO A 77 -8.09 17.13 -8.14
C PRO A 77 -9.36 17.60 -7.40
N ASN A 78 -9.95 16.75 -6.55
CA ASN A 78 -11.28 17.00 -6.00
C ASN A 78 -11.32 16.88 -4.47
N PRO A 79 -11.12 17.99 -3.73
CA PRO A 79 -11.18 17.97 -2.27
C PRO A 79 -12.56 17.57 -1.71
N LYS A 80 -13.67 17.76 -2.48
CA LYS A 80 -15.00 17.29 -2.07
C LYS A 80 -15.14 15.77 -2.13
N ALA A 81 -14.28 15.09 -2.91
CA ALA A 81 -14.20 13.63 -2.95
C ALA A 81 -13.19 13.07 -1.92
N GLY A 82 -12.66 13.91 -1.05
CA GLY A 82 -11.73 13.52 0.02
C GLY A 82 -10.26 13.61 -0.37
N ASP A 83 -9.91 14.28 -1.48
CA ASP A 83 -8.51 14.55 -1.79
C ASP A 83 -7.97 15.63 -0.84
N VAL A 84 -6.79 15.40 -0.29
CA VAL A 84 -6.19 16.25 0.75
C VAL A 84 -5.18 17.22 0.17
N VAL A 85 -4.43 16.81 -0.85
CA VAL A 85 -3.43 17.64 -1.52
C VAL A 85 -3.65 17.69 -3.03
N ASP A 86 -3.19 18.78 -3.65
CA ASP A 86 -3.17 18.95 -5.10
C ASP A 86 -1.96 18.25 -5.75
N ALA A 87 -1.83 18.35 -7.08
CA ALA A 87 -0.72 17.76 -7.84
C ALA A 87 0.67 18.35 -7.47
N HIS A 88 0.71 19.48 -6.79
CA HIS A 88 1.92 20.09 -6.24
C HIS A 88 2.09 19.83 -4.74
N LEU A 89 1.34 18.84 -4.21
CA LEU A 89 1.37 18.41 -2.82
C LEU A 89 0.96 19.48 -1.81
N ARG A 90 0.26 20.53 -2.26
CA ARG A 90 -0.26 21.60 -1.40
C ARG A 90 -1.58 21.18 -0.78
N VAL A 91 -1.72 21.38 0.52
CA VAL A 91 -2.95 21.01 1.27
C VAL A 91 -4.08 21.94 0.88
N TYR A 92 -5.21 21.39 0.46
CA TYR A 92 -6.41 22.16 0.16
C TYR A 92 -6.91 22.95 1.38
N GLY A 93 -7.30 24.19 1.15
CA GLY A 93 -7.79 25.08 2.22
C GLY A 93 -6.72 25.64 3.15
N CYS A 94 -5.44 25.28 2.97
CA CYS A 94 -4.31 25.81 3.73
C CYS A 94 -3.36 26.60 2.83
N GLN A 95 -2.71 27.62 3.40
CA GLN A 95 -1.63 28.34 2.71
C GLN A 95 -0.27 27.87 3.26
N ASN A 96 0.71 27.78 2.38
CA ASN A 96 2.11 27.46 2.70
C ASN A 96 2.29 26.12 3.43
N LEU A 97 1.40 25.16 3.19
CA LEU A 97 1.46 23.81 3.76
C LEU A 97 1.48 22.76 2.66
N ARG A 98 2.40 21.82 2.75
CA ARG A 98 2.47 20.62 1.90
C ARG A 98 2.59 19.36 2.74
N VAL A 99 2.15 18.24 2.17
CA VAL A 99 2.45 16.90 2.66
C VAL A 99 3.29 16.22 1.60
N VAL A 100 4.45 15.66 2.01
CA VAL A 100 5.46 15.09 1.09
C VAL A 100 5.96 13.77 1.65
N ASP A 101 5.12 12.75 1.60
CA ASP A 101 5.43 11.41 2.06
C ASP A 101 4.53 10.37 1.37
N ALA A 102 4.58 9.11 1.80
CA ALA A 102 3.77 8.02 1.23
C ALA A 102 2.26 8.26 1.33
N SER A 103 1.79 9.10 2.27
CA SER A 103 0.36 9.36 2.47
C SER A 103 -0.31 10.06 1.28
N VAL A 104 0.48 10.73 0.42
CA VAL A 104 -0.06 11.41 -0.77
C VAL A 104 -0.34 10.48 -1.94
N MET A 105 0.13 9.24 -1.92
CA MET A 105 -0.14 8.27 -2.99
C MET A 105 -1.66 8.06 -3.12
N PRO A 106 -2.26 8.20 -4.32
CA PRO A 106 -3.70 7.98 -4.50
C PRO A 106 -4.15 6.54 -4.21
N THR A 107 -3.28 5.59 -4.56
CA THR A 107 -3.46 4.14 -4.33
C THR A 107 -2.12 3.50 -3.97
N LEU A 108 -2.17 2.29 -3.40
CA LEU A 108 -0.96 1.53 -3.13
C LEU A 108 -0.28 1.14 -4.45
N VAL A 109 1.03 1.35 -4.51
CA VAL A 109 1.86 0.90 -5.64
C VAL A 109 2.02 -0.63 -5.62
N SER A 110 2.41 -1.22 -6.76
CA SER A 110 2.56 -2.69 -6.92
C SER A 110 3.81 -3.28 -6.26
N GLY A 111 4.57 -2.50 -5.54
CA GLY A 111 5.79 -2.93 -4.85
C GLY A 111 5.98 -2.19 -3.53
N ASN A 112 7.15 -2.35 -2.92
CA ASN A 112 7.50 -1.67 -1.67
C ASN A 112 7.47 -0.15 -1.84
N THR A 113 6.99 0.55 -0.81
CA THR A 113 6.73 2.00 -0.87
C THR A 113 7.97 2.88 -0.71
N ASN A 114 9.14 2.33 -0.38
CA ASN A 114 10.35 3.13 -0.11
C ASN A 114 10.81 3.94 -1.33
N ALA A 115 11.04 3.28 -2.46
CA ALA A 115 11.51 3.94 -3.68
C ALA A 115 10.53 5.03 -4.19
N PRO A 116 9.21 4.77 -4.32
CA PRO A 116 8.27 5.83 -4.71
C PRO A 116 8.16 6.96 -3.69
N THR A 117 8.34 6.70 -2.39
CA THR A 117 8.37 7.76 -1.37
C THR A 117 9.58 8.68 -1.55
N ILE A 118 10.75 8.12 -1.81
CA ILE A 118 11.97 8.90 -2.12
C ILE A 118 11.74 9.73 -3.39
N MET A 119 11.18 9.14 -4.46
CA MET A 119 10.86 9.84 -5.70
C MET A 119 9.90 11.01 -5.47
N ILE A 120 8.85 10.84 -4.66
CA ILE A 120 7.91 11.91 -4.29
C ILE A 120 8.66 13.03 -3.58
N ALA A 121 9.54 12.71 -2.63
CA ALA A 121 10.30 13.68 -1.86
C ALA A 121 11.28 14.48 -2.75
N GLU A 122 12.04 13.81 -3.61
CA GLU A 122 12.98 14.44 -4.55
C GLU A 122 12.25 15.37 -5.54
N LYS A 123 11.16 14.91 -6.14
CA LYS A 123 10.35 15.73 -7.03
C LYS A 123 9.80 16.95 -6.31
N ALA A 124 9.23 16.79 -5.13
CA ALA A 124 8.68 17.89 -4.35
C ALA A 124 9.76 18.90 -3.94
N ALA A 125 10.94 18.44 -3.52
CA ALA A 125 12.06 19.30 -3.21
C ALA A 125 12.48 20.15 -4.42
N SER A 126 12.58 19.54 -5.59
CA SER A 126 12.89 20.25 -6.84
C SER A 126 11.85 21.31 -7.18
N GLU A 127 10.55 20.98 -7.10
CA GLU A 127 9.46 21.93 -7.36
C GLU A 127 9.44 23.09 -6.35
N ILE A 128 9.70 22.79 -5.06
CA ILE A 128 9.77 23.82 -4.01
C ILE A 128 10.93 24.78 -4.31
N LEU A 129 12.12 24.26 -4.57
CA LEU A 129 13.30 25.10 -4.88
C LEU A 129 13.08 25.96 -6.14
N ALA A 130 12.52 25.38 -7.19
CA ALA A 130 12.17 26.11 -8.40
C ALA A 130 11.21 27.27 -8.13
N SER A 131 10.26 27.11 -7.20
CA SER A 131 9.34 28.18 -6.81
C SER A 131 10.02 29.35 -6.09
N TYR A 132 11.23 29.17 -5.59
CA TYR A 132 12.10 30.21 -5.01
C TYR A 132 13.24 30.65 -5.95
N GLY A 133 13.18 30.28 -7.24
CA GLY A 133 14.23 30.60 -8.22
C GLY A 133 15.56 29.88 -7.97
N LYS A 134 15.51 28.73 -7.29
CA LYS A 134 16.68 27.89 -6.97
C LYS A 134 16.60 26.57 -7.75
N THR A 135 17.75 25.97 -8.04
CA THR A 135 17.87 24.62 -8.61
C THR A 135 18.65 23.73 -7.66
N ILE A 136 18.40 22.41 -7.72
CA ILE A 136 19.16 21.45 -6.92
C ILE A 136 20.56 21.25 -7.49
N PHE A 137 20.75 21.45 -8.81
CA PHE A 137 22.05 21.37 -9.52
C PHE A 137 22.03 22.29 -10.75
#